data_877174e4877d75e8b5ede6323897d66a
#
_entry.id   877174e4877d75e8b5ede6323897d66a
#
_cell.length_a   1.000
_cell.length_b   1.000
_cell.length_c   1.000
_cell.angle_alpha   90.00
_cell.angle_beta   90.00
_cell.angle_gamma   90.00
#
_symmetry.space_group_name_H-M   'P 1'
#
loop_
_entity.id
_entity.type
_entity.pdbx_description
1 polymer ?
#
loop_
_entity_poly.entity_id
_entity_poly.type
_entity_poly.pdbx_seq_one_letter_code
_entity_poly.pdbx_strand_id
1 'polypeptide(L)'
;AMAMICNPDLLIADEPTTALDVTVQAQILELMKELQGQFGTSIILITHDLGVIAGMADRVLVMYGGRIMERGTRREIFYEPAHPYTRGLLRSVPNPEELVRQRLIPIEGQPPDLLNPPAGCPYAPRCPEAMRVCLEYPPERTELTGSHNAACWLLNRPAGSAADRKEGAR
;
A
#
# COMPACT_ATOMS: atom_id res chain seq x y z
N ALA A 1 -11.64 -15.61 -18.37
CA ALA A 1 -11.63 -16.32 -19.66
C ALA A 1 -11.56 -15.36 -20.85
N MET A 2 -12.52 -14.45 -21.07
CA MET A 2 -12.53 -13.54 -22.25
C MET A 2 -11.26 -12.69 -22.39
N ALA A 3 -10.73 -12.13 -21.31
CA ALA A 3 -9.53 -11.29 -21.35
C ALA A 3 -8.26 -12.04 -21.82
N MET A 4 -8.24 -13.36 -21.74
CA MET A 4 -7.09 -14.21 -22.13
C MET A 4 -7.17 -14.76 -23.55
N ILE A 5 -8.30 -14.56 -24.25
CA ILE A 5 -8.51 -15.14 -25.61
C ILE A 5 -7.44 -14.65 -26.62
N CYS A 6 -6.98 -13.42 -26.45
CA CYS A 6 -5.99 -12.80 -27.36
C CYS A 6 -4.53 -13.00 -26.89
N ASN A 7 -4.27 -13.85 -25.90
CA ASN A 7 -2.96 -14.06 -25.29
C ASN A 7 -2.23 -12.74 -24.99
N PRO A 8 -2.78 -11.89 -24.10
CA PRO A 8 -2.23 -10.56 -23.86
C PRO A 8 -0.87 -10.65 -23.11
N ASP A 9 0.04 -9.73 -23.41
CA ASP A 9 1.29 -9.56 -22.66
C ASP A 9 1.04 -9.01 -21.26
N LEU A 10 -0.06 -8.27 -21.06
CA LEU A 10 -0.45 -7.66 -19.79
C LEU A 10 -1.93 -7.88 -19.50
N LEU A 11 -2.23 -8.43 -18.34
CA LEU A 11 -3.57 -8.56 -17.79
C LEU A 11 -3.76 -7.57 -16.63
N ILE A 12 -4.81 -6.75 -16.69
CA ILE A 12 -5.23 -5.90 -15.57
C ILE A 12 -6.44 -6.56 -14.90
N ALA A 13 -6.29 -6.94 -13.64
CA ALA A 13 -7.32 -7.56 -12.83
C ALA A 13 -7.71 -6.60 -11.69
N ASP A 14 -8.87 -5.97 -11.83
CA ASP A 14 -9.41 -5.02 -10.86
C ASP A 14 -10.38 -5.75 -9.93
N GLU A 15 -9.97 -5.91 -8.68
CA GLU A 15 -10.70 -6.63 -7.63
C GLU A 15 -11.26 -8.00 -8.07
N PRO A 16 -10.46 -8.89 -8.68
CA PRO A 16 -10.97 -10.08 -9.34
C PRO A 16 -11.59 -11.11 -8.40
N THR A 17 -11.38 -10.96 -7.10
CA THR A 17 -11.88 -11.89 -6.07
C THR A 17 -12.95 -11.27 -5.16
N THR A 18 -13.37 -10.03 -5.44
CA THR A 18 -14.43 -9.36 -4.66
C THR A 18 -15.73 -10.18 -4.71
N ALA A 19 -16.38 -10.32 -3.57
CA ALA A 19 -17.61 -11.09 -3.35
C ALA A 19 -17.51 -12.61 -3.58
N LEU A 20 -16.29 -13.18 -3.64
CA LEU A 20 -16.07 -14.62 -3.66
C LEU A 20 -15.81 -15.13 -2.24
N ASP A 21 -16.20 -16.39 -1.99
CA ASP A 21 -15.76 -17.07 -0.77
C ASP A 21 -14.26 -17.38 -0.82
N VAL A 22 -13.66 -17.62 0.35
CA VAL A 22 -12.20 -17.80 0.50
C VAL A 22 -11.67 -18.97 -0.35
N THR A 23 -12.45 -20.02 -0.53
CA THR A 23 -12.04 -21.20 -1.30
C THR A 23 -11.99 -20.88 -2.79
N VAL A 24 -13.03 -20.25 -3.31
CA VAL A 24 -13.08 -19.82 -4.72
C VAL A 24 -12.04 -18.74 -5.00
N GLN A 25 -11.84 -17.80 -4.07
CA GLN A 25 -10.76 -16.82 -4.17
C GLN A 25 -9.41 -17.49 -4.35
N ALA A 26 -9.06 -18.45 -3.51
CA ALA A 26 -7.79 -19.17 -3.61
C ALA A 26 -7.64 -19.88 -4.98
N GLN A 27 -8.68 -20.54 -5.48
CA GLN A 27 -8.67 -21.20 -6.78
C GLN A 27 -8.45 -20.22 -7.93
N ILE A 28 -9.09 -19.04 -7.91
CA ILE A 28 -8.91 -18.01 -8.96
C ILE A 28 -7.48 -17.47 -8.94
N LEU A 29 -6.92 -17.22 -7.76
CA LEU A 29 -5.54 -16.73 -7.63
C LEU A 29 -4.51 -17.76 -8.11
N GLU A 30 -4.73 -19.04 -7.84
CA GLU A 30 -3.90 -20.14 -8.33
C GLU A 30 -3.98 -20.25 -9.85
N LEU A 31 -5.19 -20.23 -10.42
CA LEU A 31 -5.41 -20.18 -11.87
C LEU A 31 -4.69 -19.00 -12.52
N MET A 32 -4.73 -17.81 -11.91
CA MET A 32 -4.02 -16.64 -12.44
C MET A 32 -2.51 -16.86 -12.47
N LYS A 33 -1.91 -17.50 -11.45
CA LYS A 33 -0.49 -17.87 -11.42
C LYS A 33 -0.14 -18.89 -12.51
N GLU A 34 -0.97 -19.90 -12.69
CA GLU A 34 -0.79 -20.90 -13.75
C GLU A 34 -0.80 -20.25 -15.13
N LEU A 35 -1.78 -19.38 -15.40
CA LEU A 35 -1.89 -18.65 -16.66
C LEU A 35 -0.66 -17.73 -16.88
N GLN A 36 -0.18 -17.05 -15.84
CA GLN A 36 1.02 -16.25 -15.89
C GLN A 36 2.24 -17.12 -16.29
N GLY A 37 2.39 -18.29 -15.68
CA GLY A 37 3.49 -19.21 -15.98
C GLY A 37 3.41 -19.82 -17.38
N GLN A 38 2.20 -20.15 -17.86
CA GLN A 38 1.99 -20.77 -19.16
C GLN A 38 2.17 -19.81 -20.34
N PHE A 39 1.67 -18.58 -20.20
CA PHE A 39 1.61 -17.61 -21.30
C PHE A 39 2.66 -16.49 -21.18
N GLY A 40 3.39 -16.40 -20.06
CA GLY A 40 4.34 -15.31 -19.81
C GLY A 40 3.66 -13.94 -19.62
N THR A 41 2.35 -13.92 -19.38
CA THR A 41 1.56 -12.69 -19.22
C THR A 41 1.92 -11.99 -17.92
N SER A 42 2.21 -10.70 -17.97
CA SER A 42 2.35 -9.88 -16.77
C SER A 42 0.97 -9.54 -16.18
N ILE A 43 0.85 -9.51 -14.84
CA ILE A 43 -0.43 -9.23 -14.20
C ILE A 43 -0.31 -7.98 -13.33
N ILE A 44 -1.19 -6.99 -13.57
CA ILE A 44 -1.46 -5.91 -12.61
C ILE A 44 -2.70 -6.30 -11.82
N LEU A 45 -2.51 -6.59 -10.54
CA LEU A 45 -3.58 -6.96 -9.63
C LEU A 45 -3.94 -5.75 -8.74
N ILE A 46 -5.19 -5.27 -8.84
CA ILE A 46 -5.72 -4.22 -7.99
C ILE A 46 -6.59 -4.88 -6.93
N THR A 47 -6.26 -4.68 -5.66
CA THR A 47 -6.98 -5.27 -4.54
C THR A 47 -6.71 -4.50 -3.24
N HIS A 48 -7.65 -4.58 -2.31
CA HIS A 48 -7.49 -4.11 -0.95
C HIS A 48 -7.09 -5.23 0.04
N ASP A 49 -6.97 -6.47 -0.43
CA ASP A 49 -6.62 -7.62 0.39
C ASP A 49 -5.10 -7.81 0.45
N LEU A 50 -4.50 -7.47 1.59
CA LEU A 50 -3.06 -7.61 1.83
C LEU A 50 -2.61 -9.08 1.84
N GLY A 51 -3.48 -10.03 2.21
CA GLY A 51 -3.18 -11.46 2.15
C GLY A 51 -2.99 -11.93 0.72
N VAL A 52 -3.83 -11.46 -0.20
CA VAL A 52 -3.69 -11.73 -1.64
C VAL A 52 -2.38 -11.17 -2.17
N ILE A 53 -2.05 -9.92 -1.83
CA ILE A 53 -0.79 -9.29 -2.25
C ILE A 53 0.41 -10.07 -1.72
N ALA A 54 0.40 -10.47 -0.45
CA ALA A 54 1.47 -11.24 0.17
C ALA A 54 1.72 -12.60 -0.54
N GLY A 55 0.66 -13.21 -1.09
CA GLY A 55 0.72 -14.48 -1.79
C GLY A 55 1.11 -14.41 -3.27
N MET A 56 0.86 -13.28 -3.96
CA MET A 56 0.96 -13.20 -5.42
C MET A 56 1.97 -12.17 -5.94
N ALA A 57 2.10 -11.02 -5.28
CA ALA A 57 2.82 -9.90 -5.86
C ALA A 57 4.34 -10.02 -5.73
N ASP A 58 5.08 -9.71 -6.78
CA ASP A 58 6.54 -9.51 -6.74
C ASP A 58 6.85 -8.06 -6.32
N ARG A 59 6.07 -7.12 -6.84
CA ARG A 59 6.18 -5.69 -6.58
C ARG A 59 4.83 -5.13 -6.14
N VAL A 60 4.86 -4.17 -5.23
CA VAL A 60 3.67 -3.57 -4.64
C VAL A 60 3.70 -2.05 -4.81
N LEU A 61 2.56 -1.50 -5.17
CA LEU A 61 2.30 -0.07 -5.22
C LEU A 61 1.19 0.23 -4.20
N VAL A 62 1.52 0.98 -3.16
CA VAL A 62 0.54 1.41 -2.15
C VAL A 62 -0.02 2.76 -2.57
N MET A 63 -1.32 2.81 -2.81
CA MET A 63 -2.01 4.01 -3.28
C MET A 63 -2.94 4.59 -2.21
N TYR A 64 -3.02 5.91 -2.14
CA TYR A 64 -3.96 6.63 -1.29
C TYR A 64 -4.36 7.96 -1.94
N GLY A 65 -5.67 8.24 -1.98
CA GLY A 65 -6.19 9.47 -2.58
C GLY A 65 -5.72 9.69 -4.03
N GLY A 66 -5.68 8.63 -4.85
CA GLY A 66 -5.25 8.69 -6.25
C GLY A 66 -3.74 8.83 -6.46
N ARG A 67 -2.92 8.83 -5.40
CA ARG A 67 -1.46 8.96 -5.49
C ARG A 67 -0.74 7.72 -5.00
N ILE A 68 0.41 7.41 -5.60
CA ILE A 68 1.31 6.35 -5.12
C ILE A 68 2.09 6.92 -3.92
N MET A 69 1.85 6.38 -2.73
CA MET A 69 2.49 6.78 -1.50
C MET A 69 3.81 6.03 -1.27
N GLU A 70 3.85 4.75 -1.66
CA GLU A 70 5.01 3.90 -1.52
C GLU A 70 5.03 2.82 -2.59
N ARG A 71 6.21 2.43 -3.07
CA ARG A 71 6.39 1.27 -3.95
C ARG A 71 7.67 0.54 -3.58
N GLY A 72 7.64 -0.79 -3.76
CA GLY A 72 8.78 -1.64 -3.49
C GLY A 72 8.53 -3.08 -3.90
N THR A 73 9.49 -3.94 -3.63
CA THR A 73 9.27 -5.38 -3.63
C THR A 73 8.27 -5.75 -2.52
N ARG A 74 7.61 -6.90 -2.64
CA ARG A 74 6.76 -7.42 -1.58
C ARG A 74 7.48 -7.41 -0.23
N ARG A 75 8.74 -7.85 -0.17
CA ARG A 75 9.52 -7.88 1.07
C ARG A 75 9.69 -6.49 1.68
N GLU A 76 10.08 -5.50 0.89
CA GLU A 76 10.28 -4.12 1.37
C GLU A 76 9.00 -3.54 1.94
N ILE A 77 7.86 -3.71 1.25
CA ILE A 77 6.57 -3.16 1.69
C ILE A 77 6.07 -3.84 2.98
N PHE A 78 6.22 -5.16 3.12
CA PHE A 78 5.68 -5.88 4.27
C PHE A 78 6.58 -5.82 5.50
N TYR A 79 7.92 -5.79 5.33
CA TYR A 79 8.86 -5.87 6.45
C TYR A 79 9.60 -4.56 6.73
N GLU A 80 9.70 -3.67 5.75
CA GLU A 80 10.45 -2.41 5.86
C GLU A 80 9.61 -1.21 5.38
N PRO A 81 8.31 -1.09 5.77
CA PRO A 81 7.43 -0.03 5.28
C PRO A 81 7.93 1.34 5.72
N ALA A 82 8.11 2.24 4.76
CA ALA A 82 8.65 3.58 4.98
C ALA A 82 7.54 4.62 5.20
N HIS A 83 6.41 4.50 4.48
CA HIS A 83 5.32 5.47 4.58
C HIS A 83 4.40 5.17 5.78
N PRO A 84 3.97 6.19 6.58
CA PRO A 84 3.06 5.99 7.70
C PRO A 84 1.73 5.31 7.33
N TYR A 85 1.20 5.57 6.13
CA TYR A 85 0.00 4.89 5.64
C TYR A 85 0.21 3.38 5.47
N THR A 86 1.31 2.97 4.83
CA THR A 86 1.65 1.55 4.66
C THR A 86 1.79 0.85 6.01
N ARG A 87 2.48 1.50 6.96
CA ARG A 87 2.58 1.01 8.35
C ARG A 87 1.21 0.88 9.01
N GLY A 88 0.32 1.85 8.79
CA GLY A 88 -1.06 1.82 9.28
C GLY A 88 -1.87 0.66 8.70
N LEU A 89 -1.78 0.42 7.39
CA LEU A 89 -2.46 -0.70 6.71
C LEU A 89 -2.00 -2.05 7.28
N LEU A 90 -0.69 -2.25 7.40
CA LEU A 90 -0.13 -3.50 7.92
C LEU A 90 -0.53 -3.78 9.37
N ARG A 91 -0.66 -2.74 10.22
CA ARG A 91 -1.14 -2.86 11.61
C ARG A 91 -2.64 -3.16 11.72
N SER A 92 -3.39 -2.91 10.66
CA SER A 92 -4.83 -3.18 10.61
C SER A 92 -5.16 -4.62 10.20
N VAL A 93 -4.14 -5.41 9.80
CA VAL A 93 -4.31 -6.82 9.41
C VAL A 93 -3.96 -7.70 10.61
N PRO A 94 -4.83 -8.69 10.94
CA PRO A 94 -4.52 -9.67 11.99
C PRO A 94 -3.26 -10.47 11.63
N ASN A 95 -2.31 -10.56 12.56
CA ASN A 95 -1.18 -11.49 12.42
C ASN A 95 -1.58 -12.85 13.01
N PRO A 96 -1.72 -13.91 12.18
CA PRO A 96 -2.15 -15.22 12.67
C PRO A 96 -1.17 -15.87 13.66
N GLU A 97 0.10 -15.45 13.63
CA GLU A 97 1.15 -16.00 14.50
C GLU A 97 1.18 -15.36 15.89
N GLU A 98 0.57 -14.19 16.07
CA GLU A 98 0.48 -13.53 17.36
C GLU A 98 -0.77 -14.01 18.11
N LEU A 99 -0.59 -15.05 18.92
CA LEU A 99 -1.61 -15.63 19.83
C LEU A 99 -2.12 -14.65 20.91
N VAL A 100 -1.51 -13.49 21.03
CA VAL A 100 -1.96 -12.41 21.92
C VAL A 100 -3.02 -11.60 21.17
N ARG A 101 -4.18 -11.40 21.79
CA ARG A 101 -5.27 -10.53 21.29
C ARG A 101 -4.77 -9.09 21.11
N GLN A 102 -4.00 -8.84 20.06
CA GLN A 102 -3.70 -7.47 19.66
C GLN A 102 -5.01 -6.85 19.15
N ARG A 103 -5.40 -5.77 19.79
CA ARG A 103 -6.52 -4.96 19.32
C ARG A 103 -6.09 -4.35 17.98
N LEU A 104 -6.77 -4.71 16.91
CA LEU A 104 -6.57 -4.09 15.59
C LEU A 104 -6.73 -2.58 15.74
N ILE A 105 -5.73 -1.82 15.31
CA ILE A 105 -5.76 -0.36 15.37
C ILE A 105 -6.20 0.13 13.99
N PRO A 106 -7.46 0.55 13.83
CA PRO A 106 -7.92 1.09 12.56
C PRO A 106 -7.23 2.43 12.27
N ILE A 107 -7.07 2.75 11.01
CA ILE A 107 -6.64 4.09 10.60
C ILE A 107 -7.81 5.04 10.82
N GLU A 108 -7.70 5.92 11.81
CA GLU A 108 -8.72 6.88 12.18
C GLU A 108 -9.00 7.92 11.08
N GLY A 109 -10.20 8.51 11.11
CA GLY A 109 -10.64 9.56 10.19
C GLY A 109 -11.13 9.03 8.84
N GLN A 110 -11.53 9.93 7.96
CA GLN A 110 -12.08 9.62 6.65
C GLN A 110 -11.07 9.86 5.52
N PRO A 111 -11.16 9.12 4.40
CA PRO A 111 -10.39 9.40 3.19
C PRO A 111 -10.65 10.83 2.69
N PRO A 112 -9.69 11.43 1.95
CA PRO A 112 -9.87 12.76 1.39
C PRO A 112 -10.95 12.78 0.32
N ASP A 113 -11.61 13.92 0.18
CA ASP A 113 -12.48 14.18 -0.96
C ASP A 113 -11.64 14.27 -2.24
N LEU A 114 -11.92 13.39 -3.20
CA LEU A 114 -11.19 13.35 -4.48
C LEU A 114 -11.63 14.44 -5.45
N LEU A 115 -12.79 15.08 -5.23
CA LEU A 115 -13.23 16.24 -6.02
C LEU A 115 -12.43 17.50 -5.62
N ASN A 116 -12.04 17.60 -4.34
CA ASN A 116 -11.21 18.66 -3.81
C ASN A 116 -9.99 18.07 -3.09
N PRO A 117 -9.02 17.52 -3.83
CA PRO A 117 -7.87 16.87 -3.22
C PRO A 117 -7.04 17.88 -2.44
N PRO A 118 -6.48 17.50 -1.27
CA PRO A 118 -5.64 18.39 -0.49
C PRO A 118 -4.39 18.81 -1.28
N ALA A 119 -3.95 20.07 -1.08
CA ALA A 119 -2.77 20.61 -1.75
C ALA A 119 -1.48 19.85 -1.41
N GLY A 120 -1.38 19.37 -0.18
CA GLY A 120 -0.22 18.65 0.33
C GLY A 120 -0.31 17.11 0.19
N CYS A 121 0.18 16.42 1.20
CA CYS A 121 0.09 14.96 1.27
C CYS A 121 -1.37 14.54 1.52
N PRO A 122 -1.96 13.68 0.69
CA PRO A 122 -3.37 13.28 0.84
C PRO A 122 -3.63 12.53 2.16
N TYR A 123 -2.63 11.90 2.73
CA TYR A 123 -2.73 11.21 4.00
C TYR A 123 -2.52 12.10 5.23
N ALA A 124 -2.04 13.34 5.07
CA ALA A 124 -1.72 14.24 6.17
C ALA A 124 -2.82 14.39 7.24
N PRO A 125 -4.13 14.51 6.90
CA PRO A 125 -5.21 14.63 7.89
C PRO A 125 -5.37 13.40 8.80
N ARG A 126 -4.86 12.24 8.39
CA ARG A 126 -4.95 10.96 9.11
C ARG A 126 -3.59 10.45 9.59
N CYS A 127 -2.53 11.19 9.29
CA CYS A 127 -1.17 10.76 9.60
C CYS A 127 -0.82 11.13 11.05
N PRO A 128 -0.48 10.16 11.91
CA PRO A 128 -0.08 10.43 13.29
C PRO A 128 1.26 11.19 13.38
N GLU A 129 2.02 11.21 12.27
CA GLU A 129 3.33 11.87 12.15
C GLU A 129 3.26 13.10 11.22
N ALA A 130 2.04 13.67 11.03
CA ALA A 130 1.87 14.82 10.15
C ALA A 130 2.65 16.04 10.64
N MET A 131 3.30 16.71 9.70
CA MET A 131 3.99 17.99 9.91
C MET A 131 3.25 19.10 9.14
N ARG A 132 3.47 20.35 9.49
CA ARG A 132 2.86 21.50 8.79
C ARG A 132 3.10 21.45 7.28
N VAL A 133 4.32 21.12 6.85
CA VAL A 133 4.68 20.98 5.43
C VAL A 133 3.83 19.93 4.70
N CYS A 134 3.38 18.88 5.41
CA CYS A 134 2.53 17.84 4.83
C CYS A 134 1.14 18.36 4.42
N LEU A 135 0.65 19.44 5.05
CA LEU A 135 -0.65 20.05 4.74
C LEU A 135 -0.56 21.00 3.54
N GLU A 136 0.59 21.65 3.37
CA GLU A 136 0.78 22.72 2.39
C GLU A 136 1.37 22.22 1.07
N TYR A 137 2.29 21.25 1.13
CA TYR A 137 3.05 20.80 -0.04
C TYR A 137 3.02 19.28 -0.22
N PRO A 138 2.87 18.79 -1.46
CA PRO A 138 2.96 17.38 -1.74
C PRO A 138 4.41 16.90 -1.56
N PRO A 139 4.64 15.76 -0.89
CA PRO A 139 5.99 15.23 -0.76
C PRO A 139 6.51 14.70 -2.10
N GLU A 140 7.78 14.96 -2.37
CA GLU A 140 8.48 14.32 -3.46
C GLU A 140 8.79 12.85 -3.13
N ARG A 141 9.01 12.07 -4.18
CA ARG A 141 9.38 10.67 -4.05
C ARG A 141 10.84 10.54 -3.68
N THR A 142 11.12 9.94 -2.53
CA THR A 142 12.47 9.65 -2.04
C THR A 142 12.82 8.20 -2.34
N GLU A 143 13.94 7.95 -2.97
CA GLU A 143 14.48 6.59 -3.17
C GLU A 143 15.17 6.13 -1.89
N LEU A 144 14.84 4.92 -1.44
CA LEU A 144 15.42 4.26 -0.28
C LEU A 144 16.40 3.17 -0.72
N THR A 145 15.99 2.39 -1.73
CA THR A 145 16.81 1.42 -2.45
C THR A 145 16.49 1.52 -3.95
N GLY A 146 17.19 0.80 -4.79
CA GLY A 146 16.91 0.78 -6.24
C GLY A 146 15.50 0.31 -6.62
N SER A 147 14.80 -0.40 -5.72
CA SER A 147 13.43 -0.89 -5.92
C SER A 147 12.39 -0.20 -5.02
N HIS A 148 12.81 0.34 -3.86
CA HIS A 148 11.97 0.88 -2.82
C HIS A 148 12.00 2.40 -2.79
N ASN A 149 10.85 3.05 -2.89
CA ASN A 149 10.71 4.48 -2.69
C ASN A 149 9.35 4.85 -2.09
N ALA A 150 9.31 6.01 -1.44
CA ALA A 150 8.10 6.53 -0.83
C ALA A 150 8.00 8.06 -0.94
N ALA A 151 6.78 8.55 -1.04
CA ALA A 151 6.47 9.98 -1.07
C ALA A 151 6.10 10.45 0.33
N CYS A 152 7.11 10.81 1.14
CA CYS A 152 6.91 11.21 2.54
C CYS A 152 7.96 12.23 3.00
N TRP A 153 7.51 13.34 3.59
CA TRP A 153 8.38 14.37 4.15
C TRP A 153 9.26 13.88 5.32
N LEU A 154 8.87 12.80 5.99
CA LEU A 154 9.72 12.20 7.04
C LEU A 154 11.04 11.66 6.50
N LEU A 155 11.09 11.30 5.22
CA LEU A 155 12.27 10.76 4.55
C LEU A 155 13.23 11.85 4.07
N ASN A 156 12.73 13.08 3.88
CA ASN A 156 13.50 14.25 3.41
C ASN A 156 14.03 15.11 4.55
N ARG A 157 14.05 14.60 5.79
CA ARG A 157 14.65 15.35 6.91
C ARG A 157 16.16 15.43 6.71
N PRO A 158 16.76 16.63 6.75
CA PRO A 158 18.21 16.74 6.85
C PRO A 158 18.67 16.01 8.11
N ALA A 159 19.72 15.21 7.99
CA ALA A 159 20.31 14.48 9.09
C ALA A 159 20.70 15.49 10.21
N GLY A 160 19.90 15.60 11.26
CA GLY A 160 20.15 16.54 12.37
C GLY A 160 18.93 17.04 13.14
N SER A 161 17.68 16.85 12.68
CA SER A 161 16.50 17.40 13.37
C SER A 161 15.75 16.35 14.21
N ALA A 162 16.42 15.77 15.20
CA ALA A 162 15.79 14.89 16.20
C ALA A 162 15.07 15.67 17.34
N ALA A 163 14.93 17.01 17.22
CA ALA A 163 14.61 17.87 18.37
C ALA A 163 13.12 18.22 18.56
N ASP A 164 12.17 17.87 17.64
CA ASP A 164 10.77 18.34 17.74
C ASP A 164 9.72 17.26 18.09
N ARG A 165 10.11 16.25 18.85
CA ARG A 165 9.16 15.20 19.28
C ARG A 165 8.48 15.42 20.63
N LYS A 166 8.54 16.62 21.21
CA LYS A 166 7.85 16.90 22.48
C LYS A 166 7.38 18.34 22.53
N GLU A 167 6.20 18.61 21.99
CA GLU A 167 5.30 19.66 22.47
C GLU A 167 3.97 19.52 21.74
N GLY A 168 2.97 18.99 22.40
CA GLY A 168 1.60 18.85 21.85
C GLY A 168 0.75 17.80 22.53
N ALA A 169 1.00 17.50 23.83
CA ALA A 169 0.08 16.73 24.66
C ALA A 169 -0.18 17.54 25.93
N ARG A 170 -1.15 18.43 25.89
CA ARG A 170 -1.93 18.91 27.04
C ARG A 170 -3.37 19.19 26.59
#